data_b3494c70bf7bdcc1fbe3223f25cb6b3a
#
_entry.id   b3494c70bf7bdcc1fbe3223f25cb6b3a
#
_cell.length_a   1.000
_cell.length_b   1.000
_cell.length_c   1.000
_cell.angle_alpha   90.00
_cell.angle_beta   90.00
_cell.angle_gamma   90.00
#
_symmetry.space_group_name_H-M   'P 1'
#
loop_
_entity.id
_entity.type
_entity.pdbx_description
1 polymer ?
#
loop_
_entity_poly.entity_id
_entity_poly.type
_entity_poly.pdbx_seq_one_letter_code
_entity_poly.pdbx_strand_id
1 'polypeptide(L)'
;MNILKKLFGGQKTTEEVRETKEKGFDKVKYEGVRALRMHQFDLAAKSLEHALQLNAEDLECRDYLSQAYISMGNLQQAYAQLLKISEVQSDNIAVLLRMADVAYMMEDYIAMTDVCDKALQLDAENVETYFFYARACKG
;
A
#
# COMPACT_ATOMS: atom_id res chain seq x y z
N MET A 1 10.23 42.41 -11.69
CA MET A 1 9.65 41.11 -11.88
C MET A 1 10.47 40.26 -12.80
N ASN A 2 10.68 40.76 -13.96
CA ASN A 2 11.19 39.90 -15.00
C ASN A 2 12.69 39.73 -14.99
N ILE A 3 13.41 40.64 -14.35
CA ILE A 3 14.86 40.57 -14.17
C ILE A 3 15.23 39.37 -13.31
N LEU A 4 14.50 39.16 -12.21
CA LEU A 4 14.71 38.00 -11.34
C LEU A 4 14.41 36.69 -12.04
N LYS A 5 13.31 36.63 -12.82
CA LYS A 5 13.01 35.46 -13.63
C LYS A 5 14.05 35.18 -14.69
N LYS A 6 14.58 36.21 -15.30
CA LYS A 6 15.68 36.07 -16.29
C LYS A 6 16.98 35.63 -15.66
N LEU A 7 17.29 36.14 -14.47
CA LEU A 7 18.53 35.79 -13.76
C LEU A 7 18.51 34.38 -13.22
N PHE A 8 17.38 33.91 -12.76
CA PHE A 8 17.24 32.56 -12.19
C PHE A 8 16.70 31.53 -13.18
N GLY A 9 16.54 31.92 -14.42
CA GLY A 9 16.48 31.02 -15.58
C GLY A 9 15.55 29.82 -15.49
N GLY A 10 14.30 30.01 -15.06
CA GLY A 10 13.35 28.92 -15.00
C GLY A 10 13.38 28.10 -13.72
N GLN A 11 14.13 28.52 -12.71
CA GLN A 11 14.05 27.90 -11.40
C GLN A 11 12.63 28.09 -10.83
N LYS A 12 12.02 26.98 -10.43
CA LYS A 12 10.70 27.00 -9.83
C LYS A 12 10.79 27.37 -8.35
N THR A 13 9.79 28.08 -7.85
CA THR A 13 9.66 28.32 -6.41
C THR A 13 9.38 27.00 -5.70
N THR A 14 9.58 26.96 -4.39
CA THR A 14 9.27 25.79 -3.57
C THR A 14 7.81 25.38 -3.72
N GLU A 15 6.91 26.36 -3.77
CA GLU A 15 5.47 26.12 -3.92
C GLU A 15 5.15 25.55 -5.30
N GLU A 16 5.75 26.08 -6.37
CA GLU A 16 5.55 25.56 -7.73
C GLU A 16 6.05 24.12 -7.85
N VAL A 17 7.19 23.80 -7.24
CA VAL A 17 7.73 22.45 -7.23
C VAL A 17 6.78 21.49 -6.50
N ARG A 18 6.24 21.93 -5.36
CA ARG A 18 5.29 21.13 -4.59
C ARG A 18 4.02 20.85 -5.38
N GLU A 19 3.44 21.88 -6.01
CA GLU A 19 2.24 21.72 -6.83
C GLU A 19 2.48 20.78 -8.01
N THR A 20 3.63 20.90 -8.65
CA THR A 20 4.01 20.01 -9.76
C THR A 20 4.10 18.57 -9.30
N LYS A 21 4.71 18.31 -8.13
CA LYS A 21 4.80 16.97 -7.55
C LYS A 21 3.43 16.41 -7.20
N GLU A 22 2.57 17.22 -6.61
CA GLU A 22 1.21 16.81 -6.26
C GLU A 22 0.41 16.41 -7.50
N LYS A 23 0.48 17.20 -8.56
CA LYS A 23 -0.20 16.89 -9.83
C LYS A 23 0.38 15.65 -10.47
N GLY A 24 1.70 15.49 -10.43
CA GLY A 24 2.37 14.31 -10.94
C GLY A 24 1.97 13.05 -10.17
N PHE A 25 1.92 13.15 -8.85
CA PHE A 25 1.47 12.07 -7.98
C PHE A 25 0.04 11.65 -8.31
N ASP A 26 -0.88 12.59 -8.36
CA ASP A 26 -2.30 12.31 -8.64
C ASP A 26 -2.49 11.62 -9.99
N LYS A 27 -1.77 12.10 -11.00
CA LYS A 27 -1.83 11.52 -12.34
C LYS A 27 -1.34 10.07 -12.35
N VAL A 28 -0.19 9.82 -11.76
CA VAL A 28 0.44 8.49 -11.74
C VAL A 28 -0.41 7.52 -10.91
N LYS A 29 -0.89 7.97 -9.76
CA LYS A 29 -1.78 7.19 -8.92
C LYS A 29 -3.06 6.81 -9.68
N TYR A 30 -3.68 7.77 -10.36
CA TYR A 30 -4.88 7.52 -11.16
C TYR A 30 -4.61 6.47 -12.24
N GLU A 31 -3.49 6.61 -12.95
CA GLU A 31 -3.09 5.63 -13.98
C GLU A 31 -2.93 4.24 -13.40
N GLY A 32 -2.33 4.15 -12.20
CA GLY A 32 -2.16 2.89 -11.50
C GLY A 32 -3.47 2.24 -11.10
N VAL A 33 -4.38 3.03 -10.53
CA VAL A 33 -5.72 2.55 -10.13
C VAL A 33 -6.51 2.09 -11.35
N ARG A 34 -6.44 2.85 -12.43
CA ARG A 34 -7.11 2.49 -13.68
C ARG A 34 -6.56 1.17 -14.25
N ALA A 35 -5.25 1.02 -14.27
CA ALA A 35 -4.61 -0.21 -14.72
C ALA A 35 -5.04 -1.40 -13.86
N LEU A 36 -5.13 -1.21 -12.54
CA LEU A 36 -5.58 -2.24 -11.61
C LEU A 36 -7.02 -2.70 -11.95
N ARG A 37 -7.90 -1.75 -12.21
CA ARG A 37 -9.30 -2.04 -12.58
C ARG A 37 -9.40 -2.76 -13.92
N MET A 38 -8.46 -2.52 -14.81
CA MET A 38 -8.39 -3.17 -16.12
C MET A 38 -7.61 -4.49 -16.09
N HIS A 39 -7.23 -4.95 -14.90
CA HIS A 39 -6.45 -6.16 -14.67
C HIS A 39 -5.08 -6.14 -15.36
N GLN A 40 -4.53 -4.94 -15.55
CA GLN A 40 -3.16 -4.74 -16.07
C GLN A 40 -2.24 -4.59 -14.86
N PHE A 41 -1.98 -5.71 -14.16
CA PHE A 41 -1.34 -5.68 -12.85
C PHE A 41 0.12 -5.22 -12.88
N ASP A 42 0.88 -5.60 -13.91
CA ASP A 42 2.26 -5.15 -14.08
C ASP A 42 2.33 -3.63 -14.22
N LEU A 43 1.48 -3.08 -15.06
CA LEU A 43 1.40 -1.64 -15.28
C LEU A 43 0.92 -0.92 -14.02
N ALA A 44 -0.09 -1.48 -13.36
CA ALA A 44 -0.61 -0.94 -12.10
C ALA A 44 0.50 -0.86 -11.06
N ALA A 45 1.27 -1.94 -10.86
CA ALA A 45 2.35 -1.96 -9.91
C ALA A 45 3.40 -0.90 -10.22
N LYS A 46 3.84 -0.78 -11.46
CA LYS A 46 4.83 0.22 -11.88
C LYS A 46 4.35 1.64 -11.60
N SER A 47 3.10 1.94 -11.97
CA SER A 47 2.53 3.28 -11.77
C SER A 47 2.38 3.60 -10.28
N LEU A 48 1.91 2.64 -9.49
CA LEU A 48 1.73 2.84 -8.05
C LEU A 48 3.07 2.93 -7.32
N GLU A 49 4.08 2.17 -7.72
CA GLU A 49 5.44 2.31 -7.19
C GLU A 49 5.98 3.71 -7.47
N HIS A 50 5.78 4.20 -8.69
CA HIS A 50 6.19 5.55 -9.05
C HIS A 50 5.44 6.60 -8.21
N ALA A 51 4.14 6.43 -8.02
CA ALA A 51 3.35 7.31 -7.16
C ALA A 51 3.91 7.36 -5.74
N LEU A 52 4.32 6.22 -5.18
CA LEU A 52 4.92 6.17 -3.85
C LEU A 52 6.30 6.83 -3.79
N GLN A 53 7.04 6.88 -4.89
CA GLN A 53 8.27 7.66 -4.95
C GLN A 53 7.99 9.16 -4.84
N LEU A 54 6.84 9.61 -5.34
CA LEU A 54 6.42 11.00 -5.29
C LEU A 54 5.77 11.36 -3.95
N ASN A 55 5.07 10.42 -3.34
CA ASN A 55 4.45 10.59 -2.02
C ASN A 55 4.42 9.26 -1.27
N ALA A 56 5.46 9.00 -0.49
CA ALA A 56 5.60 7.75 0.27
C ALA A 56 4.58 7.60 1.40
N GLU A 57 3.91 8.69 1.78
CA GLU A 57 2.98 8.71 2.92
C GLU A 57 1.56 8.29 2.54
N ASP A 58 1.27 8.12 1.26
CA ASP A 58 -0.08 7.80 0.81
C ASP A 58 -0.42 6.34 1.04
N LEU A 59 -1.21 6.07 2.07
CA LEU A 59 -1.58 4.70 2.46
C LEU A 59 -2.54 4.05 1.45
N GLU A 60 -3.40 4.83 0.83
CA GLU A 60 -4.31 4.31 -0.20
C GLU A 60 -3.52 3.75 -1.39
N CYS A 61 -2.47 4.46 -1.80
CA CYS A 61 -1.59 3.99 -2.86
C CYS A 61 -0.92 2.66 -2.50
N ARG A 62 -0.48 2.51 -1.24
CA ARG A 62 0.09 1.26 -0.76
C ARG A 62 -0.94 0.13 -0.77
N ASP A 63 -2.18 0.44 -0.43
CA ASP A 63 -3.25 -0.56 -0.46
C ASP A 63 -3.50 -1.06 -1.88
N TYR A 64 -3.62 -0.15 -2.84
CA TYR A 64 -3.77 -0.53 -4.25
C TYR A 64 -2.57 -1.32 -4.75
N LEU A 65 -1.36 -0.92 -4.36
CA LEU A 65 -0.15 -1.63 -4.76
C LEU A 65 -0.13 -3.05 -4.20
N SER A 66 -0.56 -3.23 -2.95
CA SER A 66 -0.65 -4.56 -2.36
C SER A 66 -1.61 -5.45 -3.16
N GLN A 67 -2.72 -4.89 -3.62
CA GLN A 67 -3.68 -5.63 -4.45
C GLN A 67 -3.06 -6.08 -5.78
N ALA A 68 -2.30 -5.19 -6.42
CA ALA A 68 -1.59 -5.51 -7.65
C ALA A 68 -0.59 -6.65 -7.42
N TYR A 69 0.21 -6.56 -6.35
CA TYR A 69 1.19 -7.59 -6.01
C TYR A 69 0.53 -8.93 -5.72
N ILE A 70 -0.59 -8.95 -4.99
CA ILE A 70 -1.31 -10.19 -4.72
C ILE A 70 -1.75 -10.84 -6.04
N SER A 71 -2.30 -10.05 -6.95
CA SER A 71 -2.75 -10.54 -8.25
C SER A 71 -1.61 -11.06 -9.12
N MET A 72 -0.40 -10.56 -8.91
CA MET A 72 0.80 -11.01 -9.62
C MET A 72 1.48 -12.19 -8.94
N GLY A 73 1.01 -12.59 -7.76
CA GLY A 73 1.65 -13.63 -6.97
C GLY A 73 2.89 -13.15 -6.20
N ASN A 74 3.13 -11.84 -6.17
CA ASN A 74 4.25 -11.24 -5.44
C ASN A 74 3.87 -11.02 -3.98
N LEU A 75 3.73 -12.11 -3.25
CA LEU A 75 3.11 -12.11 -1.92
C LEU A 75 3.96 -11.40 -0.86
N GLN A 76 5.28 -11.56 -0.91
CA GLN A 76 6.17 -10.89 0.04
C GLN A 76 6.12 -9.37 -0.11
N GLN A 77 6.10 -8.90 -1.35
CA GLN A 77 5.99 -7.47 -1.64
C GLN A 77 4.64 -6.92 -1.20
N ALA A 78 3.58 -7.70 -1.43
CA ALA A 78 2.23 -7.32 -0.98
C ALA A 78 2.19 -7.20 0.55
N TYR A 79 2.74 -8.18 1.25
CA TYR A 79 2.79 -8.19 2.71
C TYR A 79 3.55 -6.96 3.23
N ALA A 80 4.66 -6.62 2.60
CA ALA A 80 5.46 -5.46 2.99
C ALA A 80 4.67 -4.15 2.90
N GLN A 81 3.84 -3.98 1.87
CA GLN A 81 3.00 -2.79 1.75
C GLN A 81 1.92 -2.75 2.84
N LEU A 82 1.28 -3.88 3.09
CA LEU A 82 0.27 -3.98 4.15
C LEU A 82 0.87 -3.74 5.54
N LEU A 83 2.07 -4.24 5.77
CA LEU A 83 2.78 -4.01 7.03
C LEU A 83 3.00 -2.52 7.27
N LYS A 84 3.42 -1.78 6.27
CA LYS A 84 3.62 -0.32 6.39
C LYS A 84 2.31 0.41 6.71
N ILE A 85 1.20 -0.03 6.12
CA ILE A 85 -0.11 0.52 6.47
C ILE A 85 -0.43 0.24 7.94
N SER A 86 -0.19 -0.99 8.40
CA SER A 86 -0.49 -1.39 9.77
C SER A 86 0.37 -0.67 10.80
N GLU A 87 1.58 -0.25 10.44
CA GLU A 87 2.45 0.53 11.32
C GLU A 87 1.89 1.93 11.57
N VAL A 88 1.17 2.50 10.60
CA VAL A 88 0.54 3.81 10.72
C VAL A 88 -0.88 3.70 11.29
N GLN A 89 -1.63 2.71 10.82
CA GLN A 89 -3.01 2.46 11.23
C GLN A 89 -3.06 1.15 12.01
N SER A 90 -2.54 1.15 13.22
CA SER A 90 -2.40 -0.06 14.05
C SER A 90 -3.74 -0.67 14.48
N ASP A 91 -4.83 0.10 14.40
CA ASP A 91 -6.18 -0.35 14.74
C ASP A 91 -7.01 -0.76 13.53
N ASN A 92 -6.40 -0.82 12.35
CA ASN A 92 -7.11 -1.19 11.12
C ASN A 92 -7.17 -2.71 11.00
N ILE A 93 -8.25 -3.31 11.51
CA ILE A 93 -8.46 -4.75 11.50
C ILE A 93 -8.51 -5.30 10.07
N ALA A 94 -9.12 -4.57 9.14
CA ALA A 94 -9.22 -5.01 7.75
C ALA A 94 -7.84 -5.25 7.13
N VAL A 95 -6.87 -4.38 7.42
CA VAL A 95 -5.49 -4.55 6.96
C VAL A 95 -4.84 -5.77 7.62
N LEU A 96 -5.04 -5.95 8.93
CA LEU A 96 -4.50 -7.10 9.64
C LEU A 96 -5.04 -8.41 9.08
N LEU A 97 -6.34 -8.48 8.78
CA LEU A 97 -6.94 -9.67 8.20
C LEU A 97 -6.41 -9.95 6.79
N ARG A 98 -6.18 -8.89 6.02
CA ARG A 98 -5.57 -9.05 4.70
C ARG A 98 -4.14 -9.57 4.80
N MET A 99 -3.38 -9.08 5.80
CA MET A 99 -2.04 -9.59 6.10
C MET A 99 -2.09 -11.08 6.47
N ALA A 100 -3.08 -11.47 7.28
CA ALA A 100 -3.26 -12.88 7.64
C ALA A 100 -3.52 -13.74 6.41
N ASP A 101 -4.34 -13.25 5.48
CA ASP A 101 -4.64 -13.97 4.24
C ASP A 101 -3.40 -14.12 3.36
N VAL A 102 -2.62 -13.05 3.21
CA VAL A 102 -1.37 -13.10 2.45
C VAL A 102 -0.36 -14.03 3.12
N ALA A 103 -0.24 -13.98 4.44
CA ALA A 103 0.64 -14.89 5.19
C ALA A 103 0.23 -16.34 5.01
N TYR A 104 -1.07 -16.62 4.97
CA TYR A 104 -1.59 -17.95 4.67
C TYR A 104 -1.14 -18.40 3.27
N MET A 105 -1.28 -17.54 2.27
CA MET A 105 -0.84 -17.84 0.91
C MET A 105 0.67 -18.09 0.81
N MET A 106 1.45 -17.40 1.65
CA MET A 106 2.90 -17.62 1.74
C MET A 106 3.28 -18.85 2.56
N GLU A 107 2.31 -19.49 3.20
CA GLU A 107 2.52 -20.57 4.15
C GLU A 107 3.37 -20.14 5.36
N ASP A 108 3.32 -18.87 5.69
CA ASP A 108 3.99 -18.31 6.87
C ASP A 108 3.00 -18.29 8.05
N TYR A 109 2.85 -19.43 8.68
CA TYR A 109 1.86 -19.61 9.75
C TYR A 109 2.23 -18.87 11.03
N ILE A 110 3.51 -18.61 11.26
CA ILE A 110 3.96 -17.82 12.40
C ILE A 110 3.51 -16.38 12.25
N ALA A 111 3.76 -15.78 11.08
CA ALA A 111 3.31 -14.42 10.79
C ALA A 111 1.78 -14.33 10.85
N MET A 112 1.09 -15.35 10.33
CA MET A 112 -0.37 -15.40 10.36
C MET A 112 -0.90 -15.40 11.80
N THR A 113 -0.31 -16.20 12.68
CA THR A 113 -0.70 -16.26 14.09
C THR A 113 -0.45 -14.92 14.80
N ASP A 114 0.71 -14.32 14.57
CA ASP A 114 1.06 -13.03 15.16
C ASP A 114 0.07 -11.93 14.77
N VAL A 115 -0.31 -11.90 13.50
CA VAL A 115 -1.28 -10.92 12.99
C VAL A 115 -2.67 -11.17 13.59
N CYS A 116 -3.07 -12.44 13.69
CA CYS A 116 -4.35 -12.80 14.30
C CYS A 116 -4.40 -12.40 15.78
N ASP A 117 -3.30 -12.58 16.51
CA ASP A 117 -3.22 -12.15 17.90
C ASP A 117 -3.45 -10.64 18.03
N LYS A 118 -2.85 -9.85 17.15
CA LYS A 118 -3.06 -8.40 17.13
C LYS A 118 -4.50 -8.03 16.81
N ALA A 119 -5.11 -8.71 15.85
CA ALA A 119 -6.51 -8.47 15.49
C ALA A 119 -7.45 -8.81 16.64
N LEU A 120 -7.19 -9.89 17.37
CA LEU A 120 -7.99 -10.29 18.52
C LEU A 120 -7.84 -9.32 19.70
N GLN A 121 -6.69 -8.67 19.84
CA GLN A 121 -6.51 -7.62 20.84
C GLN A 121 -7.39 -6.41 20.55
N LEU A 122 -7.67 -6.14 19.28
CA LEU A 122 -8.52 -5.03 18.87
C LEU A 122 -10.00 -5.39 18.92
N ASP A 123 -10.35 -6.62 18.53
CA ASP A 123 -11.72 -7.13 18.52
C ASP A 123 -11.69 -8.63 18.82
N ALA A 124 -11.89 -8.96 20.10
CA ALA A 124 -11.85 -10.34 20.56
C ALA A 124 -13.00 -11.22 20.00
N GLU A 125 -14.04 -10.60 19.44
CA GLU A 125 -15.19 -11.32 18.91
C GLU A 125 -15.18 -11.44 17.38
N ASN A 126 -14.09 -11.03 16.72
CA ASN A 126 -14.00 -11.06 15.26
C ASN A 126 -13.93 -12.50 14.75
N VAL A 127 -15.00 -12.94 14.11
CA VAL A 127 -15.15 -14.33 13.61
C VAL A 127 -14.11 -14.65 12.54
N GLU A 128 -13.82 -13.69 11.64
CA GLU A 128 -12.83 -13.90 10.58
C GLU A 128 -11.45 -14.15 11.16
N THR A 129 -11.09 -13.46 12.24
CA THR A 129 -9.81 -13.63 12.92
C THR A 129 -9.66 -15.07 13.43
N TYR A 130 -10.70 -15.61 14.07
CA TYR A 130 -10.67 -16.98 14.55
C TYR A 130 -10.56 -17.99 13.41
N PHE A 131 -11.20 -17.71 12.30
CA PHE A 131 -11.11 -18.55 11.12
C PHE A 131 -9.67 -18.63 10.60
N PHE A 132 -8.99 -17.50 10.48
CA PHE A 132 -7.58 -17.46 10.09
C PHE A 132 -6.68 -18.13 11.13
N TYR A 133 -6.96 -17.90 12.40
CA TYR A 133 -6.21 -18.51 13.49
C TYR A 133 -6.28 -20.05 13.43
N ALA A 134 -7.46 -20.57 13.19
CA ALA A 134 -7.67 -22.02 13.05
C ALA A 134 -6.87 -22.58 11.86
N ARG A 135 -6.82 -21.85 10.76
CA ARG A 135 -6.01 -22.24 9.60
C ARG A 135 -4.52 -22.27 9.93
N ALA A 136 -4.04 -21.28 10.67
CA ALA A 136 -2.65 -21.22 11.09
C ALA A 136 -2.27 -22.40 11.98
N CYS A 137 -3.15 -22.81 12.87
CA CYS A 137 -2.92 -23.95 13.75
C CYS A 137 -2.88 -25.29 13.01
N LYS A 138 -3.52 -25.39 11.86
CA LYS A 138 -3.49 -26.59 11.01
C LYS A 138 -2.27 -26.65 10.11
N GLY A 139 -1.65 -25.51 9.87
CA GLY A 139 -0.51 -25.38 8.96
C GLY A 139 0.83 -25.88 9.48
#